data_2a9abf1117bd6b3365fe9f25dbb8f480
#
_entry.id   2a9abf1117bd6b3365fe9f25dbb8f480
#
_cell.length_a   1.000
_cell.length_b   1.000
_cell.length_c   1.000
_cell.angle_alpha   90.00
_cell.angle_beta   90.00
_cell.angle_gamma   90.00
#
_symmetry.space_group_name_H-M   'P 1'
#
loop_
_entity.id
_entity.type
_entity.pdbx_description
1 polymer ?
#
loop_
_entity_poly.entity_id
_entity_poly.type
_entity_poly.pdbx_seq_one_letter_code
_entity_poly.pdbx_strand_id
1 'polypeptide(L)'
;MSFDMRNRVHEQYKLMNNYYRKEIKTCVEKTMVYREKVEGIDERVGQGKFNRVQRLEDCGTYDAIMSCTKAQGRVAALNFASFKNPGGGFMNGSTAQEEMLCHDSFLYNVLEKETDFYEENRKDVNKGMYYNAALYSPDVTFVEADARGIKREKACDIITCAAPNWSAASKNHVSISECNKALRERIEFILDVAQANHVDTLILGAFGCGVFRNDPRVVVETFEKTLNKEKYTIREVIYAVPNKKSDNYKAFEAYLSKEE
;
A
#
# COMPACT_ATOMS: atom_id res chain seq x y z
N MET A 1 -7.53 -2.06 -24.68
CA MET A 1 -7.25 -0.85 -23.89
C MET A 1 -7.01 0.28 -24.87
N SER A 2 -7.77 1.39 -24.79
CA SER A 2 -7.80 2.37 -25.85
C SER A 2 -6.55 3.25 -25.84
N PHE A 3 -6.13 3.71 -27.02
CA PHE A 3 -5.09 4.72 -27.26
C PHE A 3 -5.32 6.00 -26.41
N ASP A 4 -6.56 6.32 -26.11
CA ASP A 4 -7.01 7.44 -25.26
C ASP A 4 -6.50 7.33 -23.80
N MET A 5 -6.56 6.15 -23.16
CA MET A 5 -6.13 5.99 -21.77
C MET A 5 -4.62 6.18 -21.57
N ARG A 6 -3.79 5.70 -22.51
CA ARG A 6 -2.34 5.91 -22.45
C ARG A 6 -1.97 7.38 -22.58
N ASN A 7 -2.64 8.12 -23.48
CA ASN A 7 -2.41 9.55 -23.61
C ASN A 7 -2.75 10.30 -22.33
N ARG A 8 -3.87 9.99 -21.69
CA ARG A 8 -4.27 10.59 -20.40
C ARG A 8 -3.24 10.35 -19.29
N VAL A 9 -2.69 9.13 -19.21
CA VAL A 9 -1.64 8.81 -18.24
C VAL A 9 -0.38 9.64 -18.47
N HIS A 10 0.06 9.79 -19.72
CA HIS A 10 1.23 10.61 -20.04
C HIS A 10 0.98 12.10 -19.77
N GLU A 11 -0.22 12.60 -19.99
CA GLU A 11 -0.61 13.96 -19.64
C GLU A 11 -0.61 14.16 -18.13
N GLN A 12 -1.19 13.24 -17.37
CA GLN A 12 -1.19 13.25 -15.91
C GLN A 12 0.24 13.24 -15.34
N TYR A 13 1.09 12.36 -15.83
CA TYR A 13 2.51 12.31 -15.44
C TYR A 13 3.23 13.65 -15.64
N LYS A 14 3.04 14.27 -16.81
CA LYS A 14 3.63 15.58 -17.12
C LYS A 14 3.05 16.69 -16.23
N LEU A 15 1.74 16.65 -16.01
CA LEU A 15 1.06 17.62 -15.16
C LEU A 15 1.60 17.57 -13.75
N MET A 16 1.75 16.38 -13.15
CA MET A 16 2.31 16.21 -11.82
C MET A 16 3.75 16.73 -11.75
N ASN A 17 4.61 16.41 -12.72
CA ASN A 17 5.98 16.95 -12.79
C ASN A 17 6.04 18.47 -12.87
N ASN A 18 5.08 19.11 -13.54
CA ASN A 18 5.06 20.57 -13.69
C ASN A 18 4.56 21.27 -12.41
N TYR A 19 3.49 20.76 -11.80
CA TYR A 19 2.86 21.40 -10.64
C TYR A 19 3.58 21.09 -9.33
N TYR A 20 4.10 19.86 -9.15
CA TYR A 20 4.64 19.34 -7.88
C TYR A 20 6.15 19.06 -7.91
N ARG A 21 6.89 19.74 -8.79
CA ARG A 21 8.33 19.47 -9.01
C ARG A 21 9.17 19.52 -7.73
N LYS A 22 8.86 20.45 -6.84
CA LYS A 22 9.59 20.62 -5.56
C LYS A 22 9.21 19.52 -4.58
N GLU A 23 7.92 19.25 -4.46
CA GLU A 23 7.34 18.23 -3.60
C GLU A 23 7.82 16.84 -4.02
N ILE A 24 7.80 16.52 -5.31
CA ILE A 24 8.34 15.27 -5.87
C ILE A 24 9.83 15.13 -5.50
N LYS A 25 10.65 16.16 -5.75
CA LYS A 25 12.06 16.14 -5.40
C LYS A 25 12.28 15.87 -3.91
N THR A 26 11.55 16.58 -3.05
CA THR A 26 11.64 16.41 -1.59
C THR A 26 11.18 15.01 -1.17
N CYS A 27 10.12 14.48 -1.75
CA CYS A 27 9.62 13.14 -1.47
C CYS A 27 10.65 12.08 -1.87
N VAL A 28 11.24 12.17 -3.07
CA VAL A 28 12.31 11.26 -3.53
C VAL A 28 13.51 11.30 -2.58
N GLU A 29 13.99 12.49 -2.20
CA GLU A 29 15.12 12.66 -1.26
C GLU A 29 14.84 12.06 0.13
N LYS A 30 13.57 11.99 0.54
CA LYS A 30 13.14 11.45 1.84
C LYS A 30 12.62 10.02 1.76
N THR A 31 12.46 9.46 0.55
CA THR A 31 12.01 8.08 0.38
C THR A 31 13.04 7.12 0.98
N MET A 32 12.56 6.23 1.83
CA MET A 32 13.38 5.24 2.52
C MET A 32 13.15 3.86 1.95
N VAL A 33 14.25 3.11 1.76
CA VAL A 33 14.22 1.72 1.33
C VAL A 33 14.35 0.82 2.56
N TYR A 34 13.39 -0.08 2.72
CA TYR A 34 13.41 -1.13 3.74
C TYR A 34 13.57 -2.50 3.08
N ARG A 35 14.43 -3.33 3.65
CA ARG A 35 14.67 -4.71 3.18
C ARG A 35 14.81 -5.67 4.37
N GLU A 36 14.33 -6.90 4.17
CA GLU A 36 14.44 -8.02 5.12
C GLU A 36 13.81 -7.74 6.48
N LYS A 37 14.48 -7.00 7.34
CA LYS A 37 14.05 -6.67 8.70
C LYS A 37 14.12 -5.15 8.92
N VAL A 38 13.13 -4.61 9.60
CA VAL A 38 13.12 -3.20 10.02
C VAL A 38 13.84 -3.10 11.37
N GLU A 39 14.88 -2.27 11.42
CA GLU A 39 15.63 -2.00 12.65
C GLU A 39 15.03 -0.83 13.43
N GLY A 40 15.34 -0.75 14.73
CA GLY A 40 14.99 0.40 15.57
C GLY A 40 13.55 0.44 16.07
N ILE A 41 12.77 -0.62 15.89
CA ILE A 41 11.45 -0.73 16.53
C ILE A 41 11.66 -1.02 18.01
N ASP A 42 11.28 -0.07 18.87
CA ASP A 42 11.32 -0.29 20.32
C ASP A 42 10.18 -1.21 20.73
N GLU A 43 10.48 -2.47 20.98
CA GLU A 43 9.52 -3.48 21.43
C GLU A 43 8.84 -3.16 22.77
N ARG A 44 9.34 -2.12 23.48
CA ARG A 44 8.81 -1.69 24.80
C ARG A 44 7.78 -0.58 24.73
N VAL A 45 7.55 0.02 23.56
CA VAL A 45 6.72 1.24 23.43
C VAL A 45 5.22 0.97 23.58
N GLY A 46 4.76 -0.28 23.45
CA GLY A 46 3.35 -0.66 23.51
C GLY A 46 2.89 -1.32 24.80
N GLN A 47 3.54 -1.11 25.96
CA GLN A 47 3.14 -1.71 27.24
C GLN A 47 1.78 -1.15 27.73
N GLY A 48 0.71 -1.61 27.11
CA GLY A 48 -0.68 -1.31 27.48
C GLY A 48 -1.63 -1.73 26.35
N LYS A 49 -2.85 -2.17 26.68
CA LYS A 49 -3.90 -2.39 25.67
C LYS A 49 -4.18 -1.07 24.98
N PHE A 50 -3.70 -0.97 23.75
CA PHE A 50 -3.97 0.20 22.91
C PHE A 50 -5.38 0.06 22.34
N ASN A 51 -6.28 0.99 22.66
CA ASN A 51 -7.62 1.03 22.07
C ASN A 51 -7.50 1.55 20.64
N ARG A 52 -7.23 0.63 19.70
CA ARG A 52 -7.18 0.92 18.28
C ARG A 52 -8.59 1.06 17.72
N VAL A 53 -8.82 2.11 16.95
CA VAL A 53 -10.03 2.24 16.15
C VAL A 53 -9.84 1.50 14.83
N GLN A 54 -10.82 0.68 14.47
CA GLN A 54 -10.80 -0.05 13.19
C GLN A 54 -12.07 0.24 12.43
N ARG A 55 -11.94 0.44 11.12
CA ARG A 55 -13.07 0.71 10.23
C ARG A 55 -12.92 -0.06 8.94
N LEU A 56 -14.00 -0.70 8.49
CA LEU A 56 -14.12 -1.26 7.15
C LEU A 56 -14.95 -0.31 6.30
N GLU A 57 -14.37 0.20 5.22
CA GLU A 57 -15.00 1.16 4.32
C GLU A 57 -15.17 0.58 2.91
N ASP A 58 -16.37 0.76 2.34
CA ASP A 58 -16.69 0.38 0.97
C ASP A 58 -16.18 1.46 0.00
N CYS A 59 -14.88 1.60 -0.09
CA CYS A 59 -14.23 2.59 -0.93
C CYS A 59 -12.86 2.13 -1.43
N GLY A 60 -12.30 2.85 -2.39
CA GLY A 60 -10.92 2.70 -2.81
C GLY A 60 -9.95 3.37 -1.84
N THR A 61 -8.66 3.01 -1.93
CA THR A 61 -7.61 3.60 -1.08
C THR A 61 -7.52 5.12 -1.25
N TYR A 62 -7.70 5.63 -2.47
CA TYR A 62 -7.76 7.06 -2.76
C TYR A 62 -8.86 7.77 -1.97
N ASP A 63 -10.08 7.23 -1.99
CA ASP A 63 -11.22 7.83 -1.28
C ASP A 63 -10.97 7.84 0.24
N ALA A 64 -10.42 6.75 0.77
CA ALA A 64 -10.02 6.67 2.18
C ALA A 64 -8.98 7.75 2.53
N ILE A 65 -7.94 7.93 1.70
CA ILE A 65 -6.94 9.00 1.88
C ILE A 65 -7.62 10.37 1.90
N MET A 66 -8.47 10.66 0.91
CA MET A 66 -9.13 11.95 0.77
C MET A 66 -10.13 12.23 1.90
N SER A 67 -10.67 11.21 2.56
CA SER A 67 -11.58 11.34 3.71
C SER A 67 -10.87 11.67 5.03
N CYS A 68 -9.58 11.35 5.18
CA CYS A 68 -8.82 11.60 6.39
C CYS A 68 -8.73 13.08 6.74
N THR A 69 -8.65 13.42 8.01
CA THR A 69 -8.52 14.78 8.54
C THR A 69 -7.21 14.95 9.30
N LYS A 70 -6.86 16.19 9.68
CA LYS A 70 -5.67 16.46 10.49
C LYS A 70 -5.73 15.80 11.89
N ALA A 71 -6.91 15.47 12.39
CA ALA A 71 -7.10 14.82 13.69
C ALA A 71 -6.53 13.39 13.73
N GLN A 72 -6.34 12.77 12.54
CA GLN A 72 -5.84 11.40 12.42
C GLN A 72 -4.30 11.29 12.47
N GLY A 73 -3.59 12.40 12.73
CA GLY A 73 -2.13 12.42 12.85
C GLY A 73 -1.42 12.11 11.54
N ARG A 74 -0.33 11.35 11.60
CA ARG A 74 0.40 10.89 10.42
C ARG A 74 -0.34 9.73 9.76
N VAL A 75 -0.82 9.97 8.56
CA VAL A 75 -1.58 9.00 7.77
C VAL A 75 -0.65 8.34 6.75
N ALA A 76 -0.63 7.01 6.72
CA ALA A 76 0.01 6.26 5.66
C ALA A 76 -0.97 5.29 4.99
N ALA A 77 -0.77 5.03 3.71
CA ALA A 77 -1.54 4.05 2.95
C ALA A 77 -0.63 2.98 2.33
N LEU A 78 -1.11 1.73 2.33
CA LEU A 78 -0.41 0.64 1.67
C LEU A 78 -0.71 0.65 0.17
N ASN A 79 0.34 0.79 -0.64
CA ASN A 79 0.31 0.56 -2.08
C ASN A 79 0.54 -0.93 -2.36
N PHE A 80 -0.43 -1.59 -3.01
CA PHE A 80 -0.38 -3.02 -3.39
C PHE A 80 0.48 -3.20 -4.62
N ALA A 81 1.78 -3.03 -4.44
CA ALA A 81 2.73 -2.77 -5.49
C ALA A 81 3.05 -3.95 -6.40
N SER A 82 3.44 -3.63 -7.60
CA SER A 82 4.27 -4.51 -8.41
C SER A 82 5.66 -4.63 -7.79
N PHE A 83 6.18 -5.88 -7.67
CA PHE A 83 7.53 -6.10 -7.16
C PHE A 83 8.62 -5.60 -8.10
N LYS A 84 8.35 -5.58 -9.42
CA LYS A 84 9.34 -5.37 -10.46
C LYS A 84 9.27 -4.03 -11.18
N ASN A 85 8.09 -3.42 -11.20
CA ASN A 85 7.84 -2.26 -12.05
C ASN A 85 7.26 -1.11 -11.22
N PRO A 86 7.87 0.08 -11.25
CA PRO A 86 7.32 1.25 -10.57
C PRO A 86 5.91 1.55 -11.09
N GLY A 87 4.95 1.72 -10.17
CA GLY A 87 3.57 2.01 -10.52
C GLY A 87 2.88 0.92 -11.35
N GLY A 88 3.39 -0.32 -11.33
CA GLY A 88 2.78 -1.45 -12.02
C GLY A 88 2.61 -1.25 -13.51
N GLY A 89 1.36 -1.27 -13.98
CA GLY A 89 0.97 -1.02 -15.36
C GLY A 89 0.46 0.40 -15.61
N PHE A 90 0.72 1.37 -14.74
CA PHE A 90 0.23 2.75 -14.84
C PHE A 90 0.48 3.35 -16.24
N MET A 91 1.73 3.36 -16.72
CA MET A 91 2.08 3.93 -18.04
C MET A 91 1.41 3.20 -19.22
N ASN A 92 0.86 2.01 -18.99
CA ASN A 92 0.07 1.26 -19.96
C ASN A 92 -1.45 1.47 -19.81
N GLY A 93 -1.88 2.30 -18.85
CA GLY A 93 -3.29 2.61 -18.59
C GLY A 93 -4.04 1.49 -17.85
N SER A 94 -3.35 0.71 -17.02
CA SER A 94 -3.98 -0.21 -16.07
C SER A 94 -4.67 0.56 -14.94
N THR A 95 -5.61 -0.07 -14.24
CA THR A 95 -6.48 0.56 -13.25
C THR A 95 -6.67 -0.28 -11.98
N ALA A 96 -5.66 -1.10 -11.61
CA ALA A 96 -5.65 -1.75 -10.30
C ALA A 96 -5.29 -0.74 -9.19
N GLN A 97 -5.20 -1.17 -7.94
CA GLN A 97 -5.04 -0.27 -6.80
C GLN A 97 -3.77 0.60 -6.89
N GLU A 98 -2.62 0.03 -7.25
CA GLU A 98 -1.38 0.79 -7.43
C GLU A 98 -1.52 1.85 -8.53
N GLU A 99 -2.08 1.45 -9.67
CA GLU A 99 -2.26 2.36 -10.80
C GLU A 99 -3.23 3.49 -10.47
N MET A 100 -4.31 3.21 -9.72
CA MET A 100 -5.24 4.24 -9.28
C MET A 100 -4.57 5.24 -8.33
N LEU A 101 -3.71 4.80 -7.41
CA LEU A 101 -2.93 5.73 -6.59
C LEU A 101 -2.01 6.61 -7.44
N CYS A 102 -1.42 6.06 -8.51
CA CYS A 102 -0.59 6.82 -9.45
C CYS A 102 -1.39 7.79 -10.32
N HIS A 103 -2.66 7.46 -10.63
CA HIS A 103 -3.54 8.36 -11.39
C HIS A 103 -3.90 9.62 -10.63
N ASP A 104 -4.07 9.50 -9.32
CA ASP A 104 -4.62 10.57 -8.49
C ASP A 104 -3.54 11.29 -7.64
N SER A 105 -2.25 11.03 -7.91
CA SER A 105 -1.12 11.62 -7.19
C SER A 105 0.15 11.72 -8.03
N PHE A 106 1.22 12.26 -7.44
CA PHE A 106 2.56 12.17 -8.03
C PHE A 106 3.34 10.90 -7.63
N LEU A 107 2.68 9.87 -7.10
CA LEU A 107 3.35 8.65 -6.62
C LEU A 107 4.23 8.02 -7.71
N TYR A 108 3.73 7.89 -8.93
CA TYR A 108 4.52 7.33 -10.04
C TYR A 108 5.82 8.11 -10.28
N ASN A 109 5.75 9.45 -10.20
CA ASN A 109 6.90 10.33 -10.40
C ASN A 109 7.99 10.15 -9.33
N VAL A 110 7.62 9.66 -8.15
CA VAL A 110 8.55 9.26 -7.09
C VAL A 110 9.09 7.86 -7.37
N LEU A 111 8.21 6.87 -7.58
CA LEU A 111 8.60 5.47 -7.75
C LEU A 111 9.52 5.23 -8.95
N GLU A 112 9.36 5.98 -10.05
CA GLU A 112 10.23 5.86 -11.22
C GLU A 112 11.68 6.27 -10.96
N LYS A 113 11.95 7.05 -9.91
CA LYS A 113 13.31 7.47 -9.50
C LYS A 113 14.01 6.41 -8.65
N GLU A 114 13.28 5.48 -8.08
CA GLU A 114 13.80 4.40 -7.23
C GLU A 114 14.33 3.23 -8.08
N THR A 115 15.15 3.53 -9.08
CA THR A 115 15.63 2.56 -10.08
C THR A 115 16.36 1.38 -9.45
N ASP A 116 17.26 1.65 -8.50
CA ASP A 116 18.06 0.63 -7.82
C ASP A 116 17.18 -0.36 -7.04
N PHE A 117 16.09 0.14 -6.42
CA PHE A 117 15.13 -0.70 -5.73
C PHE A 117 14.49 -1.74 -6.65
N TYR A 118 14.01 -1.30 -7.81
CA TYR A 118 13.35 -2.19 -8.77
C TYR A 118 14.34 -3.07 -9.54
N GLU A 119 15.56 -2.60 -9.81
CA GLU A 119 16.61 -3.39 -10.42
C GLU A 119 17.03 -4.54 -9.49
N GLU A 120 17.19 -4.27 -8.21
CA GLU A 120 17.50 -5.30 -7.21
C GLU A 120 16.36 -6.33 -7.12
N ASN A 121 15.12 -5.88 -7.04
CA ASN A 121 13.95 -6.75 -7.00
C ASN A 121 13.82 -7.67 -8.23
N ARG A 122 14.31 -7.24 -9.40
CA ARG A 122 14.28 -8.05 -10.63
C ARG A 122 15.30 -9.16 -10.65
N LYS A 123 16.38 -9.08 -9.87
CA LYS A 123 17.45 -10.08 -9.85
C LYS A 123 16.96 -11.44 -9.36
N ASP A 124 16.08 -11.43 -8.34
CA ASP A 124 15.46 -12.65 -7.83
C ASP A 124 14.03 -12.40 -7.36
N VAL A 125 13.11 -13.14 -7.90
CA VAL A 125 11.69 -13.07 -7.57
C VAL A 125 11.23 -14.17 -6.61
N ASN A 126 12.15 -14.96 -6.07
CA ASN A 126 11.88 -16.03 -5.10
C ASN A 126 10.66 -16.88 -5.50
N LYS A 127 10.68 -17.44 -6.71
CA LYS A 127 9.59 -18.25 -7.28
C LYS A 127 8.21 -17.55 -7.33
N GLY A 128 8.16 -16.23 -7.19
CA GLY A 128 6.93 -15.45 -7.13
C GLY A 128 6.49 -15.10 -5.70
N MET A 129 7.14 -15.59 -4.67
CA MET A 129 6.87 -15.18 -3.27
C MET A 129 7.46 -13.83 -2.94
N TYR A 130 8.50 -13.41 -3.71
CA TYR A 130 9.25 -12.18 -3.48
C TYR A 130 9.96 -12.16 -2.12
N TYR A 131 10.68 -11.08 -1.84
CA TYR A 131 11.32 -10.83 -0.55
C TYR A 131 10.66 -9.66 0.17
N ASN A 132 10.94 -9.50 1.45
CA ASN A 132 10.54 -8.33 2.21
C ASN A 132 11.34 -7.13 1.69
N ALA A 133 10.66 -6.29 0.92
CA ALA A 133 11.20 -5.06 0.35
C ALA A 133 10.07 -4.03 0.23
N ALA A 134 10.29 -2.82 0.74
CA ALA A 134 9.35 -1.72 0.68
C ALA A 134 10.05 -0.39 0.48
N LEU A 135 9.33 0.54 -0.14
CA LEU A 135 9.64 1.96 -0.10
C LEU A 135 8.65 2.64 0.86
N TYR A 136 9.15 3.55 1.68
CA TYR A 136 8.33 4.50 2.42
C TYR A 136 8.52 5.87 1.80
N SER A 137 7.50 6.38 1.13
CA SER A 137 7.52 7.68 0.44
C SER A 137 6.65 8.67 1.21
N PRO A 138 7.25 9.63 1.96
CA PRO A 138 6.48 10.56 2.77
C PRO A 138 5.86 11.68 1.93
N ASP A 139 4.74 12.22 2.41
CA ASP A 139 4.07 13.41 1.89
C ASP A 139 3.72 13.35 0.39
N VAL A 140 3.34 12.17 -0.13
CA VAL A 140 2.81 12.04 -1.49
C VAL A 140 1.50 12.82 -1.59
N THR A 141 1.42 13.80 -2.51
CA THR A 141 0.23 14.61 -2.69
C THR A 141 -0.76 13.95 -3.63
N PHE A 142 -1.95 13.71 -3.12
CA PHE A 142 -3.14 13.26 -3.84
C PHE A 142 -3.99 14.45 -4.23
N VAL A 143 -4.61 14.41 -5.40
CA VAL A 143 -5.36 15.52 -5.95
C VAL A 143 -6.75 15.09 -6.38
N GLU A 144 -7.74 15.94 -6.09
CA GLU A 144 -9.05 15.91 -6.73
C GLU A 144 -9.09 17.02 -7.76
N ALA A 145 -9.19 16.67 -9.04
CA ALA A 145 -9.16 17.61 -10.14
C ALA A 145 -10.40 17.48 -11.03
N ASP A 146 -10.82 18.60 -11.64
CA ASP A 146 -11.82 18.61 -12.70
C ASP A 146 -11.32 19.42 -13.91
N ALA A 147 -12.21 19.65 -14.89
CA ALA A 147 -11.90 20.46 -16.08
C ALA A 147 -11.44 21.89 -15.80
N ARG A 148 -11.63 22.39 -14.57
CA ARG A 148 -11.23 23.74 -14.13
C ARG A 148 -9.93 23.76 -13.35
N GLY A 149 -9.35 22.59 -13.04
CA GLY A 149 -8.09 22.45 -12.31
C GLY A 149 -8.22 21.66 -11.02
N ILE A 150 -7.17 21.77 -10.16
CA ILE A 150 -7.10 21.07 -8.86
C ILE A 150 -8.04 21.79 -7.87
N LYS A 151 -8.98 21.03 -7.30
CA LYS A 151 -9.94 21.51 -6.29
C LYS A 151 -9.50 21.24 -4.87
N ARG A 152 -8.85 20.11 -4.65
CA ARG A 152 -8.48 19.62 -3.33
C ARG A 152 -7.19 18.85 -3.40
N GLU A 153 -6.35 19.02 -2.40
CA GLU A 153 -5.08 18.32 -2.23
C GLU A 153 -5.01 17.66 -0.86
N LYS A 154 -4.35 16.51 -0.80
CA LYS A 154 -4.13 15.77 0.43
C LYS A 154 -2.76 15.09 0.39
N ALA A 155 -1.91 15.37 1.38
CA ALA A 155 -0.68 14.62 1.59
C ALA A 155 -0.97 13.33 2.36
N CYS A 156 -0.34 12.24 1.95
CA CYS A 156 -0.38 10.95 2.61
C CYS A 156 0.97 10.23 2.39
N ASP A 157 1.48 9.59 3.41
CA ASP A 157 2.67 8.76 3.28
C ASP A 157 2.29 7.43 2.60
N ILE A 158 3.17 6.90 1.74
CA ILE A 158 2.88 5.67 1.00
C ILE A 158 3.90 4.60 1.33
N ILE A 159 3.40 3.44 1.77
CA ILE A 159 4.18 2.22 1.92
C ILE A 159 4.01 1.39 0.65
N THR A 160 5.01 1.39 -0.21
CA THR A 160 5.00 0.62 -1.46
C THR A 160 5.61 -0.76 -1.21
N CYS A 161 4.78 -1.79 -1.18
CA CYS A 161 5.21 -3.16 -0.89
C CYS A 161 4.41 -4.17 -1.72
N ALA A 162 5.08 -5.19 -2.26
CA ALA A 162 4.43 -6.25 -3.03
C ALA A 162 4.06 -7.44 -2.17
N ALA A 163 2.83 -7.94 -2.30
CA ALA A 163 2.43 -9.22 -1.72
C ALA A 163 3.12 -10.40 -2.41
N PRO A 164 3.28 -11.56 -1.77
CA PRO A 164 3.56 -12.79 -2.47
C PRO A 164 2.52 -13.02 -3.57
N ASN A 165 2.98 -13.42 -4.75
CA ASN A 165 2.12 -13.67 -5.90
C ASN A 165 1.75 -15.15 -5.96
N TRP A 166 0.67 -15.56 -5.30
CA TRP A 166 0.21 -16.96 -5.30
C TRP A 166 -0.04 -17.48 -6.72
N SER A 167 -0.56 -16.65 -7.61
CA SER A 167 -0.79 -17.04 -9.00
C SER A 167 0.49 -17.43 -9.75
N ALA A 168 1.64 -16.86 -9.39
CA ALA A 168 2.94 -17.22 -9.94
C ALA A 168 3.61 -18.34 -9.12
N ALA A 169 3.57 -18.24 -7.79
CA ALA A 169 4.22 -19.18 -6.87
C ALA A 169 3.70 -20.62 -7.06
N SER A 170 2.38 -20.80 -7.21
CA SER A 170 1.77 -22.10 -7.46
C SER A 170 2.26 -22.78 -8.75
N LYS A 171 2.55 -22.01 -9.80
CA LYS A 171 3.14 -22.50 -11.05
C LYS A 171 4.61 -22.89 -10.89
N ASN A 172 5.28 -22.36 -9.87
CA ASN A 172 6.68 -22.68 -9.52
C ASN A 172 6.76 -23.71 -8.38
N HIS A 173 5.72 -24.54 -8.22
CA HIS A 173 5.65 -25.62 -7.24
C HIS A 173 5.82 -25.21 -5.77
N VAL A 174 5.50 -23.96 -5.44
CA VAL A 174 5.39 -23.48 -4.05
C VAL A 174 4.08 -23.97 -3.47
N SER A 175 4.08 -24.46 -2.24
CA SER A 175 2.85 -24.84 -1.55
C SER A 175 2.09 -23.62 -1.05
N ILE A 176 0.77 -23.74 -0.88
CA ILE A 176 -0.07 -22.66 -0.31
C ILE A 176 0.39 -22.30 1.12
N SER A 177 0.90 -23.26 1.87
CA SER A 177 1.42 -23.06 3.22
C SER A 177 2.66 -22.16 3.22
N GLU A 178 3.60 -22.40 2.32
CA GLU A 178 4.80 -21.57 2.14
C GLU A 178 4.43 -20.16 1.69
N CYS A 179 3.52 -20.03 0.72
CA CYS A 179 3.06 -18.73 0.26
C CYS A 179 2.34 -17.95 1.37
N ASN A 180 1.47 -18.59 2.15
CA ASN A 180 0.80 -17.98 3.30
C ASN A 180 1.80 -17.61 4.42
N LYS A 181 2.86 -18.38 4.62
CA LYS A 181 3.93 -18.01 5.55
C LYS A 181 4.62 -16.72 5.09
N ALA A 182 5.03 -16.65 3.81
CA ALA A 182 5.62 -15.45 3.23
C ALA A 182 4.68 -14.24 3.31
N LEU A 183 3.36 -14.44 3.15
CA LEU A 183 2.36 -13.39 3.31
C LEU A 183 2.28 -12.86 4.74
N ARG A 184 2.32 -13.74 5.75
CA ARG A 184 2.34 -13.33 7.17
C ARG A 184 3.59 -12.52 7.51
N GLU A 185 4.74 -12.98 7.06
CA GLU A 185 6.01 -12.28 7.25
C GLU A 185 6.01 -10.92 6.54
N ARG A 186 5.40 -10.83 5.35
CA ARG A 186 5.26 -9.58 4.60
C ARG A 186 4.33 -8.59 5.30
N ILE A 187 3.21 -9.04 5.85
CA ILE A 187 2.28 -8.19 6.60
C ILE A 187 2.96 -7.66 7.87
N GLU A 188 3.68 -8.51 8.60
CA GLU A 188 4.44 -8.05 9.77
C GLU A 188 5.48 -7.00 9.38
N PHE A 189 6.23 -7.23 8.31
CA PHE A 189 7.22 -6.29 7.79
C PHE A 189 6.58 -4.93 7.39
N ILE A 190 5.39 -4.93 6.77
CA ILE A 190 4.65 -3.69 6.43
C ILE A 190 4.30 -2.91 7.70
N LEU A 191 3.81 -3.60 8.74
CA LEU A 191 3.44 -2.98 10.00
C LEU A 191 4.68 -2.47 10.75
N ASP A 192 5.81 -3.17 10.64
CA ASP A 192 7.09 -2.73 11.17
C ASP A 192 7.57 -1.44 10.47
N VAL A 193 7.42 -1.34 9.15
CA VAL A 193 7.71 -0.11 8.39
C VAL A 193 6.80 1.04 8.85
N ALA A 194 5.51 0.79 9.02
CA ALA A 194 4.58 1.81 9.53
C ALA A 194 4.95 2.28 10.94
N GLN A 195 5.29 1.34 11.83
CA GLN A 195 5.70 1.63 13.21
C GLN A 195 7.01 2.43 13.27
N ALA A 196 8.01 2.07 12.48
CA ALA A 196 9.30 2.77 12.40
C ALA A 196 9.16 4.22 11.91
N ASN A 197 8.11 4.50 11.14
CA ASN A 197 7.79 5.83 10.62
C ASN A 197 6.74 6.58 11.46
N HIS A 198 6.42 6.08 12.65
CA HIS A 198 5.47 6.72 13.59
C HIS A 198 4.11 7.02 12.95
N VAL A 199 3.57 6.08 12.18
CA VAL A 199 2.25 6.20 11.55
C VAL A 199 1.17 6.11 12.63
N ASP A 200 0.28 7.11 12.69
CA ASP A 200 -0.86 7.14 13.60
C ASP A 200 -2.08 6.42 13.00
N THR A 201 -2.35 6.66 11.71
CA THR A 201 -3.46 6.06 10.96
C THR A 201 -2.93 5.33 9.74
N LEU A 202 -3.27 4.05 9.63
CA LEU A 202 -2.84 3.20 8.53
C LEU A 202 -4.01 2.75 7.66
N ILE A 203 -3.97 3.07 6.37
CA ILE A 203 -4.96 2.64 5.39
C ILE A 203 -4.47 1.35 4.74
N LEU A 204 -5.21 0.29 4.96
CA LEU A 204 -4.99 -1.07 4.48
C LEU A 204 -6.12 -1.52 3.55
N GLY A 205 -6.11 -2.78 3.13
CA GLY A 205 -7.17 -3.38 2.34
C GLY A 205 -6.85 -4.82 1.95
N ALA A 206 -7.49 -5.32 0.88
CA ALA A 206 -7.35 -6.70 0.42
C ALA A 206 -6.00 -6.94 -0.30
N PHE A 207 -4.91 -6.87 0.45
CA PHE A 207 -3.53 -6.91 -0.02
C PHE A 207 -3.19 -8.18 -0.79
N GLY A 208 -2.92 -8.03 -2.07
CA GLY A 208 -2.59 -9.15 -2.95
C GLY A 208 -3.77 -10.07 -3.31
N CYS A 209 -5.02 -9.73 -2.96
CA CYS A 209 -6.19 -10.58 -3.23
C CYS A 209 -6.75 -10.47 -4.65
N GLY A 210 -6.25 -9.52 -5.44
CA GLY A 210 -6.62 -9.37 -6.85
C GLY A 210 -5.85 -10.33 -7.76
N VAL A 211 -4.99 -9.79 -8.62
CA VAL A 211 -4.20 -10.55 -9.62
C VAL A 211 -3.29 -11.61 -8.98
N PHE A 212 -2.80 -11.37 -7.76
CA PHE A 212 -1.92 -12.29 -7.04
C PHE A 212 -2.66 -13.44 -6.36
N ARG A 213 -4.01 -13.36 -6.22
CA ARG A 213 -4.89 -14.43 -5.75
C ARG A 213 -4.62 -14.93 -4.33
N ASN A 214 -4.15 -14.09 -3.42
CA ASN A 214 -4.11 -14.44 -2.00
C ASN A 214 -5.54 -14.51 -1.43
N ASP A 215 -5.73 -15.33 -0.40
CA ASP A 215 -7.03 -15.47 0.28
C ASP A 215 -7.29 -14.25 1.19
N PRO A 216 -8.35 -13.47 0.98
CA PRO A 216 -8.66 -12.29 1.78
C PRO A 216 -8.90 -12.60 3.27
N ARG A 217 -9.33 -13.83 3.61
CA ARG A 217 -9.49 -14.28 5.00
C ARG A 217 -8.15 -14.39 5.70
N VAL A 218 -7.14 -14.93 5.01
CA VAL A 218 -5.78 -15.02 5.53
C VAL A 218 -5.17 -13.62 5.69
N VAL A 219 -5.47 -12.73 4.77
CA VAL A 219 -4.98 -11.33 4.80
C VAL A 219 -5.52 -10.58 6.02
N VAL A 220 -6.85 -10.53 6.20
CA VAL A 220 -7.45 -9.79 7.32
C VAL A 220 -7.07 -10.41 8.66
N GLU A 221 -7.14 -11.73 8.79
CA GLU A 221 -6.72 -12.45 9.99
C GLU A 221 -5.27 -12.14 10.38
N THR A 222 -4.39 -12.06 9.37
CA THR A 222 -2.96 -11.79 9.64
C THR A 222 -2.74 -10.35 10.06
N PHE A 223 -3.39 -9.37 9.42
CA PHE A 223 -3.33 -7.97 9.85
C PHE A 223 -3.76 -7.84 11.30
N GLU A 224 -4.93 -8.37 11.66
CA GLU A 224 -5.48 -8.26 13.00
C GLU A 224 -4.60 -8.93 14.06
N LYS A 225 -4.21 -10.18 13.84
CA LYS A 225 -3.33 -10.90 14.77
C LYS A 225 -1.99 -10.20 14.96
N THR A 226 -1.46 -9.57 13.90
CA THR A 226 -0.18 -8.89 13.98
C THR A 226 -0.32 -7.54 14.66
N LEU A 227 -1.33 -6.75 14.32
CA LEU A 227 -1.63 -5.45 14.94
C LEU A 227 -1.86 -5.56 16.47
N ASN A 228 -2.34 -6.70 16.93
CA ASN A 228 -2.53 -6.95 18.38
C ASN A 228 -1.24 -7.23 19.16
N LYS A 229 -0.07 -7.27 18.48
CA LYS A 229 1.22 -7.32 19.17
C LYS A 229 1.51 -5.97 19.86
N GLU A 230 2.02 -6.01 21.08
CA GLU A 230 2.24 -4.82 21.92
C GLU A 230 3.19 -3.78 21.32
N LYS A 231 4.03 -4.17 20.36
CA LYS A 231 4.98 -3.26 19.69
C LYS A 231 4.33 -2.21 18.78
N TYR A 232 3.05 -2.35 18.41
CA TYR A 232 2.40 -1.44 17.46
C TYR A 232 1.53 -0.39 18.14
N THR A 233 1.85 0.89 17.93
CA THR A 233 1.16 2.05 18.48
C THR A 233 0.24 2.76 17.47
N ILE A 234 -0.04 2.12 16.34
CA ILE A 234 -0.97 2.61 15.30
C ILE A 234 -2.36 2.76 15.93
N ARG A 235 -2.90 4.00 15.92
CA ARG A 235 -4.13 4.36 16.63
C ARG A 235 -5.39 4.01 15.85
N GLU A 236 -5.32 4.12 14.54
CA GLU A 236 -6.44 3.87 13.66
C GLU A 236 -6.03 3.02 12.47
N VAL A 237 -6.86 2.06 12.10
CA VAL A 237 -6.72 1.27 10.88
C VAL A 237 -8.00 1.40 10.06
N ILE A 238 -7.84 1.79 8.79
CA ILE A 238 -8.93 1.89 7.83
C ILE A 238 -8.72 0.81 6.78
N TYR A 239 -9.62 -0.17 6.75
CA TYR A 239 -9.64 -1.17 5.68
C TYR A 239 -10.49 -0.64 4.51
N ALA A 240 -9.82 -0.09 3.48
CA ALA A 240 -10.44 0.37 2.24
C ALA A 240 -10.60 -0.82 1.29
N VAL A 241 -11.79 -1.39 1.23
CA VAL A 241 -12.10 -2.57 0.40
C VAL A 241 -13.35 -2.26 -0.44
N PRO A 242 -13.19 -1.93 -1.73
CA PRO A 242 -14.31 -1.52 -2.56
C PRO A 242 -15.24 -2.69 -2.89
N ASN A 243 -16.53 -2.36 -3.07
CA ASN A 243 -17.62 -3.25 -3.45
C ASN A 243 -18.01 -4.25 -2.34
N LYS A 244 -19.00 -3.86 -1.53
CA LYS A 244 -19.63 -4.70 -0.48
C LYS A 244 -20.07 -6.09 -0.93
N LYS A 245 -20.32 -6.25 -2.24
CA LYS A 245 -20.73 -7.54 -2.81
C LYS A 245 -19.54 -8.45 -3.15
N SER A 246 -18.30 -7.91 -3.14
CA SER A 246 -17.10 -8.69 -3.44
C SER A 246 -16.78 -9.70 -2.34
N ASP A 247 -16.12 -10.79 -2.71
CA ASP A 247 -15.65 -11.79 -1.74
C ASP A 247 -14.58 -11.20 -0.80
N ASN A 248 -13.80 -10.23 -1.29
CA ASN A 248 -12.84 -9.52 -0.46
C ASN A 248 -13.54 -8.75 0.67
N TYR A 249 -14.53 -7.93 0.36
CA TYR A 249 -15.26 -7.16 1.36
C TYR A 249 -15.95 -8.07 2.39
N LYS A 250 -16.66 -9.09 1.91
CA LYS A 250 -17.35 -10.05 2.78
C LYS A 250 -16.41 -10.80 3.73
N ALA A 251 -15.20 -11.13 3.26
CA ALA A 251 -14.20 -11.79 4.11
C ALA A 251 -13.72 -10.87 5.24
N PHE A 252 -13.49 -9.58 4.94
CA PHE A 252 -13.12 -8.57 5.92
C PHE A 252 -14.26 -8.30 6.90
N GLU A 253 -15.48 -8.08 6.42
CA GLU A 253 -16.68 -7.86 7.23
C GLU A 253 -16.92 -9.04 8.19
N ALA A 254 -16.89 -10.27 7.68
CA ALA A 254 -17.10 -11.47 8.50
C ALA A 254 -16.03 -11.72 9.56
N TYR A 255 -14.81 -11.21 9.37
CA TYR A 255 -13.75 -11.31 10.38
C TYR A 255 -13.91 -10.22 11.44
N LEU A 256 -14.04 -8.97 11.01
CA LEU A 256 -14.08 -7.80 11.91
C LEU A 256 -15.33 -7.77 12.78
N SER A 257 -16.48 -8.25 12.28
CA SER A 257 -17.72 -8.35 13.07
C SER A 257 -17.71 -9.41 14.18
N LYS A 258 -16.67 -10.25 14.27
CA LYS A 258 -16.54 -11.27 15.33
C LYS A 258 -15.76 -10.76 16.54
N GLU A 259 -15.06 -9.67 16.39
CA GLU A 259 -14.21 -9.09 17.43
C GLU A 259 -14.87 -7.92 18.18
N GLU A 260 -16.10 -7.54 17.75
CA GLU A 260 -17.00 -6.66 18.49
C GLU A 260 -17.82 -7.45 19.53
#